data_9f2cb61497bea55bda4c23f397c21bb2
#
_entry.id   9f2cb61497bea55bda4c23f397c21bb2
#
_cell.length_a   1.000
_cell.length_b   1.000
_cell.length_c   1.000
_cell.angle_alpha   90.00
_cell.angle_beta   90.00
_cell.angle_gamma   90.00
#
_symmetry.space_group_name_H-M   'P 1'
#
loop_
_entity.id
_entity.type
_entity.pdbx_description
1 polymer ?
#
loop_
_entity_poly.entity_id
_entity_poly.type
_entity_poly.pdbx_seq_one_letter_code
_entity_poly.pdbx_strand_id
1 'polypeptide(L)'
;DIDLRGKTNIRQMAYIVKNSFLFLGVDSFPAHLAGFYNRKMVSIYSNSFAACVRPYWGNQSNQKIIETERPNGEKPSFSFSENPKTVNRIKPEIIANSALELLEQEPINYETIYIGSHYKSNFFEVIPIKKTTIKAENIDVRMDYAHNENVLSEILKRNIVEVTLSAPISENIIKSKRIKKIIYKAESFDKDFCKLIKKEGIPHILVCTSSE
;
A
#
# COMPACT_ATOMS: atom_id res chain seq x y z
N ASP A 1 -6.14 13.38 -10.25
CA ASP A 1 -5.75 11.98 -10.41
C ASP A 1 -6.86 11.19 -11.09
N ILE A 2 -6.49 10.20 -11.93
CA ILE A 2 -7.45 9.33 -12.61
C ILE A 2 -7.25 7.90 -12.12
N ASP A 3 -8.26 7.33 -11.49
CA ASP A 3 -8.24 5.92 -11.08
C ASP A 3 -8.73 5.01 -12.21
N LEU A 4 -7.81 4.21 -12.76
CA LEU A 4 -8.05 3.26 -13.83
C LEU A 4 -8.05 1.80 -13.39
N ARG A 5 -7.96 1.52 -12.07
CA ARG A 5 -7.95 0.15 -11.53
C ARG A 5 -9.23 -0.59 -11.92
N GLY A 6 -9.06 -1.75 -12.57
CA GLY A 6 -10.17 -2.57 -13.07
C GLY A 6 -10.97 -1.98 -14.25
N LYS A 7 -10.54 -0.82 -14.79
CA LYS A 7 -11.24 -0.12 -15.88
C LYS A 7 -10.54 -0.25 -17.23
N THR A 8 -9.41 -0.95 -17.29
CA THR A 8 -8.63 -1.11 -18.51
C THR A 8 -8.43 -2.58 -18.85
N ASN A 9 -8.44 -2.90 -20.12
CA ASN A 9 -7.93 -4.15 -20.64
C ASN A 9 -6.42 -4.06 -20.95
N ILE A 10 -5.79 -5.17 -21.28
CA ILE A 10 -4.34 -5.25 -21.55
C ILE A 10 -3.91 -4.28 -22.65
N ARG A 11 -4.68 -4.13 -23.73
CA ARG A 11 -4.32 -3.23 -24.84
C ARG A 11 -4.39 -1.77 -24.42
N GLN A 12 -5.42 -1.40 -23.67
CA GLN A 12 -5.56 -0.05 -23.12
C GLN A 12 -4.45 0.28 -22.12
N MET A 13 -4.09 -0.66 -21.26
CA MET A 13 -2.96 -0.52 -20.34
C MET A 13 -1.65 -0.34 -21.12
N ALA A 14 -1.40 -1.16 -22.16
CA ALA A 14 -0.22 -1.04 -23.00
C ALA A 14 -0.15 0.34 -23.69
N TYR A 15 -1.28 0.87 -24.17
CA TYR A 15 -1.38 2.20 -24.73
C TYR A 15 -1.03 3.29 -23.71
N ILE A 16 -1.56 3.18 -22.48
CA ILE A 16 -1.27 4.12 -21.39
C ILE A 16 0.23 4.11 -21.06
N VAL A 17 0.80 2.92 -20.85
CA VAL A 17 2.24 2.79 -20.55
C VAL A 17 3.09 3.35 -21.70
N LYS A 18 2.75 3.04 -22.95
CA LYS A 18 3.45 3.55 -24.12
C LYS A 18 3.49 5.08 -24.17
N ASN A 19 2.42 5.74 -23.72
CA ASN A 19 2.28 7.20 -23.79
C ASN A 19 2.55 7.88 -22.43
N SER A 20 2.94 7.12 -21.40
CA SER A 20 3.30 7.70 -20.12
C SER A 20 4.64 8.45 -20.20
N PHE A 21 4.75 9.52 -19.44
CA PHE A 21 5.99 10.28 -19.30
C PHE A 21 6.98 9.56 -18.39
N LEU A 22 6.47 8.96 -17.32
CA LEU A 22 7.21 8.14 -16.38
C LEU A 22 6.33 6.94 -15.98
N PHE A 23 6.92 5.77 -15.85
CA PHE A 23 6.33 4.62 -15.21
C PHE A 23 6.89 4.46 -13.79
N LEU A 24 6.02 4.28 -12.82
CA LEU A 24 6.39 3.93 -11.45
C LEU A 24 5.61 2.68 -11.03
N GLY A 25 6.30 1.64 -10.63
CA GLY A 25 5.63 0.39 -10.26
C GLY A 25 6.53 -0.64 -9.60
N VAL A 26 5.94 -1.80 -9.35
CA VAL A 26 6.63 -2.97 -8.81
C VAL A 26 6.88 -4.00 -9.93
N ASP A 27 7.55 -5.11 -9.60
CA ASP A 27 7.68 -6.27 -10.48
C ASP A 27 6.31 -6.73 -11.01
N SER A 28 6.07 -6.47 -12.29
CA SER A 28 4.78 -6.73 -12.92
C SER A 28 4.86 -6.58 -14.45
N PHE A 29 3.88 -7.13 -15.17
CA PHE A 29 3.78 -7.01 -16.61
C PHE A 29 3.88 -5.56 -17.14
N PRO A 30 3.23 -4.53 -16.53
CA PRO A 30 3.41 -3.14 -16.96
C PRO A 30 4.85 -2.63 -16.90
N ALA A 31 5.67 -3.11 -15.97
CA ALA A 31 7.09 -2.75 -15.92
C ALA A 31 7.84 -3.25 -17.17
N HIS A 32 7.56 -4.47 -17.61
CA HIS A 32 8.13 -5.01 -18.86
C HIS A 32 7.68 -4.22 -20.09
N LEU A 33 6.43 -3.76 -20.13
CA LEU A 33 5.93 -2.88 -21.19
C LEU A 33 6.66 -1.53 -21.19
N ALA A 34 6.89 -0.94 -20.02
CA ALA A 34 7.63 0.32 -19.89
C ALA A 34 9.06 0.18 -20.43
N GLY A 35 9.75 -0.90 -20.09
CA GLY A 35 11.06 -1.24 -20.66
C GLY A 35 11.00 -1.42 -22.18
N PHE A 36 10.05 -2.23 -22.67
CA PHE A 36 9.87 -2.47 -24.12
C PHE A 36 9.62 -1.17 -24.92
N TYR A 37 8.81 -0.27 -24.38
CA TYR A 37 8.56 1.04 -25.00
C TYR A 37 9.63 2.10 -24.70
N ASN A 38 10.71 1.70 -24.02
CA ASN A 38 11.81 2.58 -23.63
C ASN A 38 11.34 3.82 -22.86
N ARG A 39 10.39 3.65 -21.94
CA ARG A 39 9.90 4.73 -21.09
C ARG A 39 10.85 4.96 -19.90
N LYS A 40 10.94 6.21 -19.44
CA LYS A 40 11.53 6.51 -18.14
C LYS A 40 10.77 5.71 -17.09
N MET A 41 11.47 4.94 -16.25
CA MET A 41 10.79 4.06 -15.31
C MET A 41 11.55 3.90 -13.99
N VAL A 42 10.79 3.87 -12.89
CA VAL A 42 11.25 3.42 -11.58
C VAL A 42 10.53 2.13 -11.26
N SER A 43 11.28 1.07 -11.03
CA SER A 43 10.73 -0.27 -10.75
C SER A 43 11.28 -0.82 -9.46
N ILE A 44 10.40 -1.32 -8.60
CA ILE A 44 10.67 -1.70 -7.22
C ILE A 44 10.60 -3.22 -7.09
N TYR A 45 11.62 -3.82 -6.47
CA TYR A 45 11.74 -5.27 -6.26
C TYR A 45 11.95 -5.57 -4.78
N SER A 46 11.10 -6.42 -4.22
CA SER A 46 11.18 -6.81 -2.81
C SER A 46 11.14 -8.33 -2.61
N ASN A 47 10.16 -9.00 -3.20
CA ASN A 47 9.94 -10.44 -3.05
C ASN A 47 10.68 -11.31 -4.08
N SER A 48 11.44 -10.70 -4.98
CA SER A 48 12.24 -11.33 -6.02
C SER A 48 13.58 -10.61 -6.19
N PHE A 49 14.57 -11.26 -6.80
CA PHE A 49 15.79 -10.58 -7.23
C PHE A 49 15.52 -9.79 -8.51
N ALA A 50 15.85 -8.50 -8.51
CA ALA A 50 15.72 -7.66 -9.70
C ALA A 50 16.49 -8.24 -10.90
N ALA A 51 17.66 -8.82 -10.69
CA ALA A 51 18.47 -9.47 -11.73
C ALA A 51 17.72 -10.58 -12.48
N CYS A 52 16.76 -11.25 -11.84
CA CYS A 52 16.02 -12.37 -12.44
C CYS A 52 14.76 -11.92 -13.19
N VAL A 53 14.15 -10.79 -12.78
CA VAL A 53 12.79 -10.44 -13.20
C VAL A 53 12.62 -9.01 -13.72
N ARG A 54 13.67 -8.20 -13.72
CA ARG A 54 13.61 -6.85 -14.29
C ARG A 54 13.39 -6.86 -15.81
N PRO A 55 12.86 -5.79 -16.39
CA PRO A 55 12.75 -5.67 -17.84
C PRO A 55 14.10 -5.87 -18.55
N TYR A 56 14.10 -6.75 -19.54
CA TYR A 56 15.27 -7.01 -20.37
C TYR A 56 15.48 -5.91 -21.43
N TRP A 57 14.36 -5.33 -21.90
CA TRP A 57 14.33 -4.38 -23.00
C TRP A 57 14.50 -2.93 -22.52
N GLY A 58 14.88 -2.06 -23.46
CA GLY A 58 14.98 -0.62 -23.23
C GLY A 58 16.37 -0.15 -22.83
N ASN A 59 16.56 1.17 -22.86
CA ASN A 59 17.81 1.79 -22.46
C ASN A 59 17.92 1.80 -20.92
N GLN A 60 19.00 1.26 -20.40
CA GLN A 60 19.23 1.21 -18.95
C GLN A 60 19.31 2.60 -18.29
N SER A 61 19.73 3.64 -19.04
CA SER A 61 19.72 5.01 -18.52
C SER A 61 18.32 5.54 -18.19
N ASN A 62 17.28 4.95 -18.81
CA ASN A 62 15.88 5.28 -18.54
C ASN A 62 15.27 4.44 -17.41
N GLN A 63 16.06 3.55 -16.78
CA GLN A 63 15.55 2.60 -15.80
C GLN A 63 16.24 2.78 -14.44
N LYS A 64 15.47 3.11 -13.43
CA LYS A 64 15.89 3.07 -12.03
C LYS A 64 15.30 1.82 -11.40
N ILE A 65 16.20 0.89 -11.08
CA ILE A 65 15.88 -0.39 -10.46
C ILE A 65 16.16 -0.27 -8.97
N ILE A 66 15.13 -0.32 -8.16
CA ILE A 66 15.23 -0.21 -6.70
C ILE A 66 14.95 -1.59 -6.12
N GLU A 67 15.91 -2.14 -5.44
CA GLU A 67 15.79 -3.42 -4.76
C GLU A 67 15.87 -3.24 -3.24
N THR A 68 15.03 -3.98 -2.49
CA THR A 68 15.05 -3.92 -1.04
C THR A 68 16.39 -4.40 -0.49
N GLU A 69 16.87 -3.77 0.55
CA GLU A 69 18.07 -4.24 1.25
C GLU A 69 17.82 -5.60 1.89
N ARG A 70 18.79 -6.52 1.73
CA ARG A 70 18.76 -7.87 2.29
C ARG A 70 20.01 -8.08 3.14
N PRO A 71 19.95 -7.75 4.44
CA PRO A 71 21.07 -7.95 5.33
C PRO A 71 21.42 -9.44 5.46
N ASN A 72 22.67 -9.75 5.71
CA ASN A 72 23.15 -11.11 6.00
C ASN A 72 22.87 -12.17 4.94
N GLY A 73 22.73 -11.78 3.66
CA GLY A 73 22.45 -12.72 2.57
C GLY A 73 21.02 -13.26 2.55
N GLU A 74 20.09 -12.56 3.20
CA GLU A 74 18.65 -12.89 3.16
C GLU A 74 18.18 -13.08 1.72
N LYS A 75 17.47 -14.17 1.44
CA LYS A 75 16.89 -14.43 0.12
C LYS A 75 15.49 -13.81 0.03
N PRO A 76 15.05 -13.42 -1.18
CA PRO A 76 13.67 -13.03 -1.40
C PRO A 76 12.71 -14.18 -1.05
N SER A 77 11.52 -13.82 -0.63
CA SER A 77 10.48 -14.81 -0.30
C SER A 77 9.91 -15.53 -1.51
N PHE A 78 9.99 -14.93 -2.70
CA PHE A 78 9.31 -15.36 -3.93
C PHE A 78 7.81 -15.60 -3.74
N SER A 79 7.21 -14.95 -2.77
CA SER A 79 5.80 -15.13 -2.38
C SER A 79 4.97 -13.91 -2.72
N PHE A 80 3.73 -14.13 -3.15
CA PHE A 80 2.74 -13.05 -3.32
C PHE A 80 2.29 -12.43 -1.99
N SER A 81 2.39 -13.18 -0.90
CA SER A 81 2.01 -12.75 0.45
C SER A 81 3.22 -12.79 1.38
N GLU A 82 4.06 -11.77 1.25
CA GLU A 82 5.23 -11.61 2.09
C GLU A 82 4.84 -10.99 3.44
N ASN A 83 5.31 -11.60 4.54
CA ASN A 83 5.10 -11.08 5.89
C ASN A 83 6.36 -11.34 6.75
N PRO A 84 7.02 -10.27 7.26
CA PRO A 84 6.76 -8.85 7.00
C PRO A 84 7.05 -8.47 5.54
N LYS A 85 6.37 -7.43 5.04
CA LYS A 85 6.60 -6.93 3.67
C LYS A 85 7.98 -6.27 3.59
N THR A 86 8.92 -6.89 2.90
CA THR A 86 10.28 -6.34 2.78
C THR A 86 10.34 -5.07 1.95
N VAL A 87 9.33 -4.79 1.11
CA VAL A 87 9.20 -3.51 0.41
C VAL A 87 9.18 -2.31 1.38
N ASN A 88 8.71 -2.48 2.60
CA ASN A 88 8.69 -1.43 3.63
C ASN A 88 10.09 -1.03 4.13
N ARG A 89 11.14 -1.74 3.75
CA ARG A 89 12.54 -1.35 4.01
C ARG A 89 13.03 -0.27 3.05
N ILE A 90 12.35 -0.08 1.92
CA ILE A 90 12.69 0.94 0.94
C ILE A 90 12.12 2.27 1.40
N LYS A 91 12.97 3.27 1.61
CA LYS A 91 12.53 4.60 1.98
C LYS A 91 11.79 5.26 0.82
N PRO A 92 10.63 5.90 1.05
CA PRO A 92 9.87 6.60 0.01
C PRO A 92 10.68 7.65 -0.74
N GLU A 93 11.61 8.32 -0.06
CA GLU A 93 12.48 9.34 -0.65
C GLU A 93 13.40 8.77 -1.73
N ILE A 94 13.86 7.52 -1.58
CA ILE A 94 14.67 6.85 -2.60
C ILE A 94 13.86 6.68 -3.88
N ILE A 95 12.59 6.30 -3.74
CA ILE A 95 11.67 6.11 -4.87
C ILE A 95 11.39 7.46 -5.54
N ALA A 96 11.03 8.46 -4.73
CA ALA A 96 10.71 9.81 -5.22
C ALA A 96 11.92 10.46 -5.93
N ASN A 97 13.10 10.43 -5.30
CA ASN A 97 14.31 11.02 -5.87
C ASN A 97 14.76 10.28 -7.14
N SER A 98 14.58 8.95 -7.23
CA SER A 98 14.84 8.21 -8.46
C SER A 98 13.92 8.63 -9.60
N ALA A 99 12.66 8.95 -9.30
CA ALA A 99 11.71 9.48 -10.28
C ALA A 99 12.10 10.90 -10.71
N LEU A 100 12.40 11.77 -9.75
CA LEU A 100 12.82 13.16 -10.00
C LEU A 100 14.11 13.23 -10.82
N GLU A 101 15.10 12.39 -10.54
CA GLU A 101 16.33 12.30 -11.31
C GLU A 101 16.06 11.95 -12.79
N LEU A 102 15.19 10.94 -13.05
CA LEU A 102 14.79 10.63 -14.42
C LEU A 102 14.05 11.78 -15.10
N LEU A 103 13.33 12.59 -14.33
CA LEU A 103 12.60 13.75 -14.83
C LEU A 103 13.46 15.03 -14.90
N GLU A 104 14.73 14.94 -14.53
CA GLU A 104 15.66 16.08 -14.49
C GLU A 104 15.15 17.21 -13.57
N GLN A 105 14.56 16.80 -12.43
CA GLN A 105 14.05 17.70 -11.39
C GLN A 105 14.92 17.62 -10.15
N GLU A 106 14.89 18.68 -9.33
CA GLU A 106 15.60 18.74 -8.08
C GLU A 106 15.10 17.67 -7.07
N PRO A 107 16.02 17.05 -6.32
CA PRO A 107 15.66 16.06 -5.34
C PRO A 107 14.91 16.67 -4.15
N ILE A 108 14.07 15.89 -3.50
CA ILE A 108 13.49 16.27 -2.21
C ILE A 108 14.50 16.06 -1.08
N ASN A 109 14.57 17.02 -0.16
CA ASN A 109 15.50 17.05 0.96
C ASN A 109 14.77 16.93 2.31
N TYR A 110 13.67 16.20 2.37
CA TYR A 110 12.97 15.90 3.63
C TYR A 110 12.89 14.39 3.84
N GLU A 111 12.73 14.00 5.07
CA GLU A 111 12.62 12.61 5.47
C GLU A 111 11.17 12.31 5.89
N THR A 112 10.63 11.20 5.40
CA THR A 112 9.30 10.75 5.78
C THR A 112 9.27 10.34 7.25
N ILE A 113 8.36 10.93 8.01
CA ILE A 113 8.10 10.55 9.38
C ILE A 113 7.00 9.49 9.41
N TYR A 114 7.34 8.33 9.96
CA TYR A 114 6.39 7.25 10.16
C TYR A 114 5.71 7.39 11.52
N ILE A 115 4.39 7.58 11.53
CA ILE A 115 3.62 7.72 12.76
C ILE A 115 2.77 6.46 12.96
N GLY A 116 3.02 5.78 14.09
CA GLY A 116 2.28 4.59 14.50
C GLY A 116 3.03 3.28 14.26
N SER A 117 2.48 2.21 14.84
CA SER A 117 3.09 0.87 14.82
C SER A 117 3.03 0.16 13.48
N HIS A 118 2.15 0.59 12.57
CA HIS A 118 1.92 -0.05 11.27
C HIS A 118 3.14 -0.08 10.35
N TYR A 119 4.00 0.92 10.44
CA TYR A 119 5.16 1.03 9.56
C TYR A 119 6.38 0.21 10.01
N LYS A 120 6.34 -0.32 11.22
CA LYS A 120 7.46 -1.11 11.80
C LYS A 120 7.08 -2.55 12.13
N SER A 121 5.85 -2.97 11.83
CA SER A 121 5.31 -4.20 12.36
C SER A 121 4.92 -5.19 11.29
N ASN A 122 4.81 -6.44 11.71
CA ASN A 122 4.35 -7.58 10.93
C ASN A 122 2.83 -7.54 10.70
N PHE A 123 2.29 -6.40 10.27
CA PHE A 123 0.86 -6.29 9.96
C PHE A 123 0.58 -6.77 8.55
N PHE A 124 -0.45 -7.58 8.43
CA PHE A 124 -1.03 -7.98 7.16
C PHE A 124 -2.18 -7.03 6.81
N GLU A 125 -1.99 -6.17 5.82
CA GLU A 125 -3.03 -5.25 5.37
C GLU A 125 -4.03 -5.95 4.46
N VAL A 126 -5.31 -5.75 4.73
CA VAL A 126 -6.42 -6.32 3.97
C VAL A 126 -7.35 -5.22 3.50
N ILE A 127 -7.52 -5.10 2.18
CA ILE A 127 -8.57 -4.26 1.61
C ILE A 127 -9.82 -5.13 1.46
N PRO A 128 -10.95 -4.80 2.11
CA PRO A 128 -12.10 -5.68 2.18
C PRO A 128 -12.99 -5.63 0.92
N ILE A 129 -12.41 -5.96 -0.24
CA ILE A 129 -13.15 -5.97 -1.51
C ILE A 129 -13.98 -7.26 -1.63
N LYS A 130 -13.43 -8.40 -1.21
CA LYS A 130 -14.08 -9.71 -1.27
C LYS A 130 -13.72 -10.57 -0.07
N LYS A 131 -14.56 -11.57 0.21
CA LYS A 131 -14.31 -12.53 1.29
C LYS A 131 -12.95 -13.21 1.08
N THR A 132 -12.17 -13.22 2.14
CA THR A 132 -10.83 -13.81 2.15
C THR A 132 -10.58 -14.50 3.48
N THR A 133 -9.92 -15.64 3.47
CA THR A 133 -9.44 -16.31 4.70
C THR A 133 -8.03 -15.81 4.98
N ILE A 134 -7.84 -15.19 6.14
CA ILE A 134 -6.58 -14.59 6.54
C ILE A 134 -6.00 -15.43 7.68
N LYS A 135 -4.72 -15.78 7.55
CA LYS A 135 -3.94 -16.42 8.61
C LYS A 135 -2.75 -15.51 8.93
N ALA A 136 -2.97 -14.54 9.79
CA ALA A 136 -1.94 -13.64 10.28
C ALA A 136 -2.25 -13.24 11.72
N GLU A 137 -1.21 -12.98 12.51
CA GLU A 137 -1.36 -12.56 13.92
C GLU A 137 -1.83 -11.11 14.04
N ASN A 138 -1.31 -10.25 13.16
CA ASN A 138 -1.64 -8.83 13.16
C ASN A 138 -2.26 -8.47 11.81
N ILE A 139 -3.51 -8.05 11.82
CA ILE A 139 -4.29 -7.71 10.63
C ILE A 139 -4.74 -6.26 10.75
N ASP A 140 -4.47 -5.45 9.74
CA ASP A 140 -5.07 -4.14 9.54
C ASP A 140 -6.07 -4.20 8.39
N VAL A 141 -7.34 -3.97 8.67
CA VAL A 141 -8.39 -3.93 7.64
C VAL A 141 -8.55 -2.51 7.15
N ARG A 142 -8.18 -2.28 5.90
CA ARG A 142 -8.12 -0.99 5.25
C ARG A 142 -9.49 -0.60 4.65
N MET A 143 -10.42 -0.25 5.53
CA MET A 143 -11.76 0.25 5.15
C MET A 143 -11.70 1.64 4.51
N ASP A 144 -10.59 2.35 4.67
CA ASP A 144 -10.34 3.63 4.03
C ASP A 144 -10.13 3.51 2.50
N TYR A 145 -9.78 2.33 1.99
CA TYR A 145 -9.69 2.04 0.56
C TYR A 145 -10.97 1.40 -0.01
N ALA A 146 -11.68 0.62 0.79
CA ALA A 146 -12.94 0.01 0.38
C ALA A 146 -13.83 -0.20 1.62
N HIS A 147 -14.90 0.58 1.74
CA HIS A 147 -15.81 0.48 2.87
C HIS A 147 -16.80 -0.66 2.67
N ASN A 148 -16.55 -1.81 3.32
CA ASN A 148 -17.37 -3.01 3.20
C ASN A 148 -17.54 -3.72 4.56
N GLU A 149 -18.59 -3.35 5.28
CA GLU A 149 -18.89 -3.89 6.61
C GLU A 149 -19.22 -5.38 6.61
N ASN A 150 -19.79 -5.91 5.53
CA ASN A 150 -20.09 -7.34 5.43
C ASN A 150 -18.81 -8.17 5.42
N VAL A 151 -17.80 -7.74 4.66
CA VAL A 151 -16.49 -8.42 4.62
C VAL A 151 -15.76 -8.23 5.94
N LEU A 152 -15.78 -7.03 6.53
CA LEU A 152 -15.20 -6.79 7.85
C LEU A 152 -15.84 -7.72 8.91
N SER A 153 -17.15 -7.84 8.92
CA SER A 153 -17.87 -8.74 9.85
C SER A 153 -17.43 -10.19 9.70
N GLU A 154 -17.23 -10.68 8.48
CA GLU A 154 -16.72 -12.04 8.24
C GLU A 154 -15.29 -12.22 8.75
N ILE A 155 -14.43 -11.22 8.56
CA ILE A 155 -13.06 -11.24 9.08
C ILE A 155 -13.07 -11.28 10.62
N LEU A 156 -13.92 -10.48 11.26
CA LEU A 156 -14.07 -10.40 12.71
C LEU A 156 -14.58 -11.69 13.33
N LYS A 157 -15.27 -12.58 12.60
CA LYS A 157 -15.69 -13.89 13.15
C LYS A 157 -14.51 -14.76 13.59
N ARG A 158 -13.35 -14.59 12.97
CA ARG A 158 -12.18 -15.45 13.17
C ARG A 158 -10.94 -14.72 13.69
N ASN A 159 -10.88 -13.41 13.53
CA ASN A 159 -9.68 -12.63 13.81
C ASN A 159 -9.97 -11.46 14.76
N ILE A 160 -8.95 -11.05 15.51
CA ILE A 160 -8.89 -9.74 16.17
C ILE A 160 -8.06 -8.85 15.27
N VAL A 161 -8.57 -7.65 14.93
CA VAL A 161 -7.98 -6.80 13.90
C VAL A 161 -7.80 -5.36 14.36
N GLU A 162 -6.89 -4.66 13.71
CA GLU A 162 -6.92 -3.20 13.66
C GLU A 162 -7.72 -2.77 12.42
N VAL A 163 -8.35 -1.61 12.45
CA VAL A 163 -9.18 -1.14 11.35
C VAL A 163 -8.85 0.31 11.03
N THR A 164 -8.52 0.57 9.76
CA THR A 164 -8.33 1.93 9.26
C THR A 164 -9.57 2.35 8.48
N LEU A 165 -10.19 3.45 8.90
CA LEU A 165 -11.49 3.95 8.42
C LEU A 165 -11.36 5.34 7.79
N SER A 166 -12.22 5.64 6.81
CA SER A 166 -12.50 7.01 6.34
C SER A 166 -13.95 7.44 6.62
N ALA A 167 -14.79 6.50 7.06
CA ALA A 167 -16.18 6.75 7.44
C ALA A 167 -16.57 5.90 8.65
N PRO A 168 -17.59 6.28 9.44
CA PRO A 168 -18.11 5.47 10.53
C PRO A 168 -18.55 4.08 10.08
N ILE A 169 -18.44 3.13 11.00
CA ILE A 169 -18.98 1.76 10.85
C ILE A 169 -20.09 1.52 11.88
N SER A 170 -20.91 0.52 11.61
CA SER A 170 -22.10 0.24 12.45
C SER A 170 -21.72 -0.12 13.89
N GLU A 171 -22.61 0.27 14.81
CA GLU A 171 -22.45 0.03 16.24
C GLU A 171 -22.28 -1.45 16.60
N ASN A 172 -22.96 -2.36 15.86
CA ASN A 172 -22.85 -3.80 16.07
C ASN A 172 -21.43 -4.31 15.84
N ILE A 173 -20.72 -3.74 14.86
CA ILE A 173 -19.33 -4.09 14.58
C ILE A 173 -18.42 -3.58 15.69
N ILE A 174 -18.62 -2.36 16.14
CA ILE A 174 -17.86 -1.77 17.27
C ILE A 174 -18.03 -2.61 18.53
N LYS A 175 -19.24 -3.03 18.84
CA LYS A 175 -19.55 -3.87 20.01
C LYS A 175 -19.08 -5.33 19.93
N SER A 176 -18.54 -5.77 18.81
CA SER A 176 -18.03 -7.16 18.63
C SER A 176 -16.85 -7.51 19.54
N LYS A 177 -16.19 -6.51 20.16
CA LYS A 177 -14.96 -6.63 20.97
C LYS A 177 -13.79 -7.32 20.26
N ARG A 178 -13.81 -7.36 18.95
CA ARG A 178 -12.76 -7.96 18.13
C ARG A 178 -11.94 -6.92 17.34
N ILE A 179 -12.21 -5.65 17.59
CA ILE A 179 -11.40 -4.54 17.07
C ILE A 179 -10.42 -4.13 18.15
N LYS A 180 -9.14 -4.32 17.88
CA LYS A 180 -8.04 -4.00 18.80
C LYS A 180 -7.72 -2.51 18.81
N LYS A 181 -7.87 -1.85 17.65
CA LYS A 181 -7.55 -0.44 17.47
C LYS A 181 -8.26 0.11 16.24
N ILE A 182 -8.60 1.38 16.28
CA ILE A 182 -9.16 2.12 15.14
C ILE A 182 -8.23 3.28 14.76
N ILE A 183 -7.96 3.42 13.45
CA ILE A 183 -7.37 4.62 12.87
C ILE A 183 -8.44 5.26 12.01
N TYR A 184 -8.96 6.40 12.45
CA TYR A 184 -10.01 7.10 11.73
C TYR A 184 -9.44 8.32 11.02
N LYS A 185 -9.47 8.30 9.68
CA LYS A 185 -8.98 9.35 8.79
C LYS A 185 -10.17 10.09 8.19
N ALA A 186 -10.30 11.35 8.43
CA ALA A 186 -11.40 12.17 7.88
C ALA A 186 -11.02 13.65 7.86
N GLU A 187 -11.65 14.42 6.98
CA GLU A 187 -11.58 15.88 6.99
C GLU A 187 -12.32 16.46 8.20
N SER A 188 -13.45 15.84 8.53
CA SER A 188 -14.22 16.14 9.75
C SER A 188 -14.67 14.86 10.43
N PHE A 189 -14.56 14.78 11.76
CA PHE A 189 -14.90 13.56 12.50
C PHE A 189 -16.37 13.56 12.91
N ASP A 190 -17.01 12.40 12.70
CA ASP A 190 -18.34 12.13 13.26
C ASP A 190 -18.24 12.05 14.79
N LYS A 191 -18.88 13.02 15.46
CA LYS A 191 -18.80 13.18 16.94
C LYS A 191 -19.46 12.02 17.69
N ASP A 192 -20.54 11.46 17.15
CA ASP A 192 -21.26 10.38 17.83
C ASP A 192 -20.52 9.04 17.66
N PHE A 193 -19.93 8.82 16.50
CA PHE A 193 -19.02 7.69 16.30
C PHE A 193 -17.79 7.78 17.20
N CYS A 194 -17.15 8.93 17.33
CA CYS A 194 -16.04 9.13 18.25
C CYS A 194 -16.42 8.88 19.72
N LYS A 195 -17.63 9.33 20.16
CA LYS A 195 -18.15 9.03 21.48
C LYS A 195 -18.38 7.53 21.68
N LEU A 196 -18.90 6.84 20.67
CA LEU A 196 -19.12 5.40 20.68
C LEU A 196 -17.81 4.62 20.86
N ILE A 197 -16.80 4.90 20.05
CA ILE A 197 -15.47 4.28 20.14
C ILE A 197 -14.89 4.46 21.55
N LYS A 198 -14.97 5.70 22.07
CA LYS A 198 -14.48 6.02 23.41
C LYS A 198 -15.26 5.29 24.49
N LYS A 199 -16.60 5.20 24.38
CA LYS A 199 -17.48 4.48 25.31
C LYS A 199 -17.15 2.98 25.35
N GLU A 200 -16.87 2.37 24.21
CA GLU A 200 -16.51 0.96 24.11
C GLU A 200 -15.03 0.70 24.48
N GLY A 201 -14.27 1.73 24.83
CA GLY A 201 -12.88 1.62 25.29
C GLY A 201 -11.91 1.17 24.22
N ILE A 202 -12.22 1.38 22.93
CA ILE A 202 -11.33 0.98 21.83
C ILE A 202 -10.22 2.00 21.66
N PRO A 203 -8.94 1.61 21.74
CA PRO A 203 -7.81 2.46 21.39
C PRO A 203 -7.97 3.05 19.99
N HIS A 204 -7.80 4.35 19.82
CA HIS A 204 -7.99 4.98 18.52
C HIS A 204 -7.02 6.14 18.26
N ILE A 205 -6.77 6.37 16.97
CA ILE A 205 -6.04 7.52 16.46
C ILE A 205 -6.95 8.25 15.48
N LEU A 206 -7.10 9.55 15.65
CA LEU A 206 -7.82 10.42 14.73
C LEU A 206 -6.81 11.14 13.85
N VAL A 207 -6.94 11.00 12.54
CA VAL A 207 -6.05 11.62 11.56
C VAL A 207 -6.87 12.59 10.72
N CYS A 208 -6.68 13.90 10.93
CA CYS A 208 -7.29 14.91 10.10
C CYS A 208 -6.62 14.94 8.72
N THR A 209 -7.42 14.88 7.68
CA THR A 209 -6.95 14.87 6.27
C THR A 209 -7.26 16.19 5.55
N SER A 210 -7.78 17.20 6.25
CA SER A 210 -7.96 18.54 5.67
C SER A 210 -6.57 19.12 5.33
N SER A 211 -6.39 19.52 4.10
CA SER A 211 -5.31 20.44 3.72
C SER A 211 -5.73 21.84 4.14
N GLU A 212 -5.09 22.42 5.15
CA GLU A 212 -5.05 23.88 5.25
C GLU A 212 -4.18 24.47 4.13
#